data_2778ac2fccd6dc8fc83e361838a34de3
#
_entry.id   2778ac2fccd6dc8fc83e361838a34de3
#
_cell.length_a   1.000
_cell.length_b   1.000
_cell.length_c   1.000
_cell.angle_alpha   90.00
_cell.angle_beta   90.00
_cell.angle_gamma   90.00
#
_symmetry.space_group_name_H-M   'P 1'
#
loop_
_entity.id
_entity.type
_entity.pdbx_description
1 polymer ?
#
loop_
_entity_poly.entity_id
_entity_poly.type
_entity_poly.pdbx_seq_one_letter_code
_entity_poly.pdbx_strand_id
1 'polypeptide(L)'
;MHRKLISFFFIASFSFSQDVNWERVNSCPVGDPEFVEKVLEGMTVEEKVGQTIMADLDFISPSDLKRFPIGGILNGGNTSPNGNQKASTEEWKDLAEDFYIESTSRGGANIPILWGTDAVHGHSNVFGATIFPHNIGLGATANEKLLKDIGSAV
;
A
#
# COMPACT_ATOMS: atom_id res chain seq x y z
N MET A 1 38.11 -53.49 5.15
CA MET A 1 38.52 -52.06 5.20
C MET A 1 37.55 -51.29 4.28
N HIS A 2 36.43 -50.77 4.84
CA HIS A 2 35.42 -50.02 4.10
C HIS A 2 35.68 -48.54 4.22
N ARG A 3 36.12 -47.89 3.16
CA ARG A 3 36.22 -46.42 3.08
C ARG A 3 34.82 -45.86 2.79
N LYS A 4 34.22 -45.19 3.77
CA LYS A 4 33.03 -44.39 3.56
C LYS A 4 33.43 -43.09 2.83
N LEU A 5 32.94 -42.91 1.59
CA LEU A 5 32.96 -41.63 0.90
C LEU A 5 31.92 -40.72 1.53
N ILE A 6 32.38 -39.64 2.16
CA ILE A 6 31.52 -38.56 2.61
C ILE A 6 31.41 -37.60 1.44
N SER A 7 30.24 -37.58 0.81
CA SER A 7 29.89 -36.59 -0.25
C SER A 7 29.53 -35.28 0.42
N PHE A 8 30.39 -34.28 0.30
CA PHE A 8 30.07 -32.91 0.67
C PHE A 8 29.17 -32.29 -0.40
N PHE A 9 27.91 -32.11 -0.08
CA PHE A 9 27.03 -31.28 -0.88
C PHE A 9 27.33 -29.81 -0.57
N PHE A 10 27.99 -29.14 -1.50
CA PHE A 10 28.11 -27.68 -1.49
C PHE A 10 26.75 -27.08 -1.92
N ILE A 11 25.99 -26.59 -0.94
CA ILE A 11 24.84 -25.73 -1.24
C ILE A 11 25.40 -24.35 -1.54
N ALA A 12 25.52 -24.01 -2.81
CA ALA A 12 25.81 -22.65 -3.24
C ALA A 12 24.57 -21.79 -2.92
N SER A 13 24.63 -21.04 -1.84
CA SER A 13 23.65 -19.99 -1.54
C SER A 13 23.85 -18.85 -2.54
N PHE A 14 23.05 -18.84 -3.60
CA PHE A 14 22.92 -17.67 -4.46
C PHE A 14 22.17 -16.61 -3.68
N SER A 15 22.91 -15.72 -3.02
CA SER A 15 22.37 -14.45 -2.55
C SER A 15 22.11 -13.58 -3.77
N PHE A 16 20.87 -13.50 -4.22
CA PHE A 16 20.45 -12.43 -5.10
C PHE A 16 20.41 -11.15 -4.25
N SER A 17 21.54 -10.46 -4.15
CA SER A 17 21.55 -9.06 -3.79
C SER A 17 20.95 -8.31 -4.97
N GLN A 18 19.68 -7.95 -4.89
CA GLN A 18 19.16 -6.92 -5.77
C GLN A 18 19.82 -5.62 -5.33
N ASP A 19 20.77 -5.15 -6.10
CA ASP A 19 21.32 -3.81 -5.92
C ASP A 19 20.18 -2.81 -6.13
N VAL A 20 19.63 -2.32 -5.01
CA VAL A 20 18.66 -1.25 -5.03
C VAL A 20 19.35 -0.02 -5.60
N ASN A 21 18.93 0.41 -6.79
CA ASN A 21 19.46 1.62 -7.39
C ASN A 21 18.94 2.85 -6.63
N TRP A 22 19.67 3.25 -5.60
CA TRP A 22 19.36 4.39 -4.74
C TRP A 22 19.34 5.73 -5.51
N GLU A 23 20.05 5.84 -6.63
CA GLU A 23 19.97 7.02 -7.51
C GLU A 23 18.57 7.17 -8.08
N ARG A 24 17.91 6.07 -8.40
CA ARG A 24 16.53 6.08 -8.90
C ARG A 24 15.53 6.50 -7.82
N VAL A 25 15.76 6.11 -6.57
CA VAL A 25 14.93 6.54 -5.44
C VAL A 25 15.12 8.03 -5.18
N ASN A 26 16.34 8.52 -5.25
CA ASN A 26 16.66 9.94 -5.07
C ASN A 26 16.23 10.82 -6.26
N SER A 27 15.92 10.23 -7.42
CA SER A 27 15.42 10.93 -8.61
C SER A 27 13.88 10.95 -8.71
N CYS A 28 13.16 10.38 -7.74
CA CYS A 28 11.73 10.65 -7.63
C CYS A 28 11.54 12.17 -7.56
N PRO A 29 10.69 12.76 -8.44
CA PRO A 29 10.42 14.17 -8.33
C PRO A 29 9.82 14.40 -6.95
N VAL A 30 10.65 14.91 -6.05
CA VAL A 30 10.18 15.51 -4.81
C VAL A 30 9.25 16.63 -5.27
N GLY A 31 7.98 16.62 -4.84
CA GLY A 31 7.09 17.74 -5.11
C GLY A 31 7.76 19.06 -4.71
N ASP A 32 7.14 20.16 -5.00
CA ASP A 32 7.71 21.47 -4.70
C ASP A 32 8.27 21.52 -3.26
N PRO A 33 9.61 21.59 -3.07
CA PRO A 33 10.22 21.54 -1.74
C PRO A 33 9.77 22.72 -0.85
N GLU A 34 9.54 23.88 -1.45
CA GLU A 34 9.09 25.08 -0.73
C GLU A 34 7.67 24.87 -0.17
N PHE A 35 6.80 24.23 -0.96
CA PHE A 35 5.48 23.85 -0.48
C PHE A 35 5.55 22.86 0.68
N VAL A 36 6.40 21.83 0.58
CA VAL A 36 6.57 20.83 1.63
C VAL A 36 7.06 21.46 2.93
N GLU A 37 8.09 22.31 2.87
CA GLU A 37 8.62 23.02 4.05
C GLU A 37 7.55 23.88 4.70
N LYS A 38 6.80 24.64 3.91
CA LYS A 38 5.72 25.49 4.42
C LYS A 38 4.64 24.68 5.13
N VAL A 39 4.27 23.52 4.61
CA VAL A 39 3.31 22.63 5.27
C VAL A 39 3.90 22.11 6.59
N LEU A 40 5.15 21.63 6.57
CA LEU A 40 5.83 21.12 7.76
C LEU A 40 5.99 22.16 8.87
N GLU A 41 6.25 23.42 8.52
CA GLU A 41 6.33 24.53 9.50
C GLU A 41 5.00 24.75 10.23
N GLY A 42 3.88 24.56 9.53
CA GLY A 42 2.54 24.71 10.10
C GLY A 42 2.03 23.53 10.91
N MET A 43 2.71 22.37 10.86
CA MET A 43 2.26 21.15 11.53
C MET A 43 2.73 21.05 12.97
N THR A 44 1.83 20.57 13.84
CA THR A 44 2.19 20.12 15.19
C THR A 44 3.03 18.85 15.17
N VAL A 45 3.64 18.49 16.31
CA VAL A 45 4.39 17.23 16.41
C VAL A 45 3.47 16.03 16.22
N GLU A 46 2.27 16.08 16.77
CA GLU A 46 1.25 15.04 16.62
C GLU A 46 0.86 14.82 15.16
N GLU A 47 0.69 15.91 14.40
CA GLU A 47 0.40 15.81 12.97
C GLU A 47 1.57 15.22 12.19
N LYS A 48 2.80 15.63 12.50
CA LYS A 48 4.01 15.05 11.86
C LYS A 48 4.15 13.56 12.12
N VAL A 49 3.94 13.14 13.36
CA VAL A 49 3.94 11.70 13.74
C VAL A 49 2.77 11.00 13.05
N GLY A 50 1.59 11.58 13.05
CA GLY A 50 0.42 11.02 12.38
C GLY A 50 0.67 10.73 10.89
N GLN A 51 1.36 11.62 10.17
CA GLN A 51 1.67 11.41 8.75
C GLN A 51 2.58 10.20 8.49
N THR A 52 3.25 9.66 9.49
CA THR A 52 4.06 8.43 9.36
C THR A 52 3.27 7.15 9.67
N ILE A 53 1.98 7.27 10.02
CA ILE A 53 1.13 6.15 10.43
C ILE A 53 0.13 5.84 9.33
N MET A 54 0.05 4.58 8.94
CA MET A 54 -0.99 4.02 8.11
C MET A 54 -1.77 2.99 8.95
N ALA A 55 -3.05 3.26 9.21
CA ALA A 55 -3.89 2.38 10.00
C ALA A 55 -4.69 1.44 9.10
N ASP A 56 -4.92 0.22 9.58
CA ASP A 56 -5.81 -0.72 8.92
C ASP A 56 -7.28 -0.24 9.06
N LEU A 57 -8.04 -0.38 7.98
CA LEU A 57 -9.41 0.10 7.86
C LEU A 57 -10.37 -0.50 8.89
N ASP A 58 -10.12 -1.73 9.37
CA ASP A 58 -10.95 -2.40 10.37
C ASP A 58 -10.82 -1.79 11.79
N PHE A 59 -9.79 -0.97 12.04
CA PHE A 59 -9.49 -0.43 13.36
C PHE A 59 -9.65 1.09 13.48
N ILE A 60 -10.10 1.75 12.43
CA ILE A 60 -10.28 3.19 12.40
C ILE A 60 -11.53 3.58 11.62
N SER A 61 -12.20 4.61 12.07
CA SER A 61 -13.34 5.24 11.39
C SER A 61 -12.99 6.65 10.92
N PRO A 62 -13.74 7.24 9.96
CA PRO A 62 -13.53 8.63 9.56
C PRO A 62 -13.52 9.60 10.74
N SER A 63 -14.43 9.41 11.72
CA SER A 63 -14.53 10.29 12.89
C SER A 63 -13.29 10.26 13.79
N ASP A 64 -12.51 9.20 13.78
CA ASP A 64 -11.28 9.09 14.57
C ASP A 64 -10.19 10.04 14.09
N LEU A 65 -10.24 10.48 12.83
CA LEU A 65 -9.27 11.41 12.25
C LEU A 65 -9.27 12.77 12.94
N LYS A 66 -10.35 13.15 13.63
CA LYS A 66 -10.40 14.36 14.47
C LYS A 66 -9.45 14.29 15.65
N ARG A 67 -9.25 13.07 16.17
CA ARG A 67 -8.38 12.81 17.32
C ARG A 67 -6.99 12.36 16.91
N PHE A 68 -6.92 11.57 15.85
CA PHE A 68 -5.67 10.96 15.38
C PHE A 68 -5.38 11.43 13.94
N PRO A 69 -4.48 12.41 13.76
CA PRO A 69 -4.21 13.00 12.45
C PRO A 69 -3.30 12.10 11.60
N ILE A 70 -3.66 10.82 11.44
CA ILE A 70 -2.88 9.85 10.65
C ILE A 70 -2.84 10.21 9.17
N GLY A 71 -1.77 9.77 8.50
CA GLY A 71 -1.49 10.08 7.11
C GLY A 71 -2.06 9.11 6.10
N GLY A 72 -2.34 7.87 6.51
CA GLY A 72 -2.83 6.85 5.59
C GLY A 72 -3.77 5.83 6.20
N ILE A 73 -4.53 5.19 5.33
CA ILE A 73 -5.38 4.04 5.63
C ILE A 73 -4.98 2.91 4.71
N LEU A 74 -4.91 1.71 5.25
CA LEU A 74 -4.73 0.49 4.49
C LEU A 74 -6.06 -0.26 4.38
N ASN A 75 -6.56 -0.34 3.16
CA ASN A 75 -7.61 -1.27 2.78
C ASN A 75 -6.93 -2.58 2.33
N GLY A 76 -6.57 -3.42 3.27
CA GLY A 76 -5.86 -4.67 3.03
C GLY A 76 -6.66 -5.90 3.42
N GLY A 77 -6.22 -7.05 2.94
CA GLY A 77 -6.71 -8.34 3.39
C GLY A 77 -8.21 -8.54 3.23
N ASN A 78 -8.92 -8.64 4.35
CA ASN A 78 -10.36 -8.92 4.40
C ASN A 78 -11.22 -7.73 4.83
N THR A 79 -10.66 -6.53 4.82
CA THR A 79 -11.38 -5.32 5.24
C THR A 79 -12.51 -4.99 4.27
N SER A 80 -13.58 -4.41 4.78
CA SER A 80 -14.74 -4.03 3.97
C SER A 80 -15.59 -2.96 4.67
N PRO A 81 -16.33 -2.12 3.92
CA PRO A 81 -17.21 -1.14 4.52
C PRO A 81 -18.16 -1.79 5.53
N ASN A 82 -18.09 -1.36 6.80
CA ASN A 82 -18.92 -1.88 7.89
C ASN A 82 -18.90 -3.41 8.07
N GLY A 83 -17.80 -4.07 7.68
CA GLY A 83 -17.70 -5.54 7.71
C GLY A 83 -18.52 -6.25 6.62
N ASN A 84 -19.08 -5.52 5.66
CA ASN A 84 -19.87 -6.08 4.57
C ASN A 84 -18.96 -6.56 3.42
N GLN A 85 -18.60 -7.83 3.41
CA GLN A 85 -17.78 -8.47 2.37
C GLN A 85 -18.37 -8.39 0.94
N LYS A 86 -19.64 -7.99 0.82
CA LYS A 86 -20.33 -7.79 -0.47
C LYS A 86 -20.68 -6.32 -0.69
N ALA A 87 -19.95 -5.43 -0.05
CA ALA A 87 -20.14 -4.00 -0.25
C ALA A 87 -20.08 -3.63 -1.73
N SER A 88 -21.01 -2.79 -2.14
CA SER A 88 -21.05 -2.23 -3.49
C SER A 88 -19.91 -1.25 -3.71
N THR A 89 -19.62 -0.95 -4.96
CA THR A 89 -18.63 0.09 -5.31
C THR A 89 -19.03 1.46 -4.76
N GLU A 90 -20.32 1.73 -4.63
CA GLU A 90 -20.81 2.99 -4.05
C GLU A 90 -20.52 3.05 -2.54
N GLU A 91 -20.77 1.96 -1.77
CA GLU A 91 -20.39 1.91 -0.35
C GLU A 91 -18.89 2.10 -0.14
N TRP A 92 -18.05 1.54 -1.02
CA TRP A 92 -16.61 1.77 -0.99
C TRP A 92 -16.23 3.22 -1.28
N LYS A 93 -16.87 3.83 -2.27
CA LYS A 93 -16.66 5.23 -2.64
C LYS A 93 -17.07 6.15 -1.50
N ASP A 94 -18.25 5.95 -0.92
CA ASP A 94 -18.76 6.77 0.17
C ASP A 94 -17.83 6.71 1.39
N LEU A 95 -17.34 5.52 1.74
CA LEU A 95 -16.39 5.36 2.83
C LEU A 95 -15.08 6.10 2.55
N ALA A 96 -14.54 6.00 1.33
CA ALA A 96 -13.32 6.71 0.96
C ALA A 96 -13.53 8.24 0.98
N GLU A 97 -14.69 8.71 0.53
CA GLU A 97 -15.08 10.12 0.55
C GLU A 97 -15.21 10.65 1.98
N ASP A 98 -15.81 9.89 2.90
CA ASP A 98 -15.91 10.23 4.31
C ASP A 98 -14.52 10.44 4.94
N PHE A 99 -13.58 9.54 4.69
CA PHE A 99 -12.20 9.68 5.16
C PHE A 99 -11.50 10.88 4.54
N TYR A 100 -11.72 11.15 3.25
CA TYR A 100 -11.17 12.32 2.58
C TYR A 100 -11.70 13.62 3.19
N ILE A 101 -13.02 13.72 3.37
CA ILE A 101 -13.68 14.89 3.95
C ILE A 101 -13.18 15.15 5.37
N GLU A 102 -13.16 14.14 6.22
CA GLU A 102 -12.68 14.28 7.60
C GLU A 102 -11.20 14.67 7.65
N SER A 103 -10.34 14.10 6.79
CA SER A 103 -8.93 14.45 6.76
C SER A 103 -8.67 15.89 6.34
N THR A 104 -9.50 16.43 5.46
CA THR A 104 -9.34 17.80 4.91
C THR A 104 -10.10 18.87 5.67
N SER A 105 -10.97 18.51 6.60
CA SER A 105 -11.80 19.44 7.37
C SER A 105 -11.55 19.44 8.88
N ARG A 106 -10.66 18.60 9.38
CA ARG A 106 -10.38 18.44 10.82
C ARG A 106 -9.70 19.63 11.50
N GLY A 107 -9.18 20.58 10.72
CA GLY A 107 -8.30 21.66 11.18
C GLY A 107 -6.82 21.26 11.12
N GLY A 108 -5.92 22.21 11.32
CA GLY A 108 -4.48 21.99 11.18
C GLY A 108 -4.03 21.95 9.72
N ALA A 109 -3.12 21.08 9.39
CA ALA A 109 -2.53 21.01 8.05
C ALA A 109 -3.49 20.52 6.95
N ASN A 110 -4.61 19.91 7.32
CA ASN A 110 -5.66 19.43 6.40
C ASN A 110 -5.12 18.63 5.20
N ILE A 111 -4.11 17.80 5.44
CA ILE A 111 -3.54 16.95 4.41
C ILE A 111 -4.52 15.82 4.10
N PRO A 112 -4.87 15.61 2.81
CA PRO A 112 -5.72 14.51 2.41
C PRO A 112 -5.11 13.17 2.83
N ILE A 113 -5.91 12.27 3.39
CA ILE A 113 -5.43 10.97 3.81
C ILE A 113 -5.06 10.11 2.59
N LEU A 114 -3.95 9.39 2.67
CA LEU A 114 -3.55 8.44 1.67
C LEU A 114 -4.41 7.17 1.79
N TRP A 115 -5.10 6.81 0.72
CA TRP A 115 -5.83 5.56 0.65
C TRP A 115 -4.95 4.49 -0.02
N GLY A 116 -4.44 3.57 0.79
CA GLY A 116 -3.69 2.41 0.32
C GLY A 116 -4.61 1.20 0.14
N THR A 117 -4.33 0.37 -0.84
CA THR A 117 -5.04 -0.89 -1.03
C THR A 117 -4.07 -2.02 -1.37
N ASP A 118 -4.42 -3.24 -0.98
CA ASP A 118 -3.66 -4.45 -1.22
C ASP A 118 -4.25 -5.22 -2.42
N ALA A 119 -4.05 -4.64 -3.61
CA ALA A 119 -4.57 -5.20 -4.87
C ALA A 119 -3.52 -6.06 -5.58
N VAL A 120 -3.12 -7.19 -4.99
CA VAL A 120 -1.98 -8.03 -5.43
C VAL A 120 -2.16 -8.59 -6.84
N HIS A 121 -3.37 -9.00 -7.21
CA HIS A 121 -3.71 -9.52 -8.54
C HIS A 121 -5.14 -9.14 -8.97
N GLY A 122 -5.50 -7.91 -8.72
CA GLY A 122 -6.85 -7.34 -8.82
C GLY A 122 -7.38 -6.96 -7.45
N HIS A 123 -8.42 -6.15 -7.40
CA HIS A 123 -8.96 -5.61 -6.15
C HIS A 123 -9.88 -6.64 -5.47
N SER A 124 -9.29 -7.62 -4.75
CA SER A 124 -10.02 -8.75 -4.16
C SER A 124 -11.07 -8.37 -3.12
N ASN A 125 -10.97 -7.18 -2.52
CA ASN A 125 -11.89 -6.71 -1.49
C ASN A 125 -13.18 -6.10 -2.06
N VAL A 126 -13.22 -5.77 -3.34
CA VAL A 126 -14.41 -5.20 -3.99
C VAL A 126 -15.18 -6.30 -4.69
N PHE A 127 -16.37 -6.58 -4.19
CA PHE A 127 -17.27 -7.59 -4.79
C PHE A 127 -17.59 -7.23 -6.25
N GLY A 128 -17.34 -8.18 -7.17
CA GLY A 128 -17.55 -7.99 -8.60
C GLY A 128 -16.37 -7.40 -9.36
N ALA A 129 -15.28 -7.01 -8.69
CA ALA A 129 -14.05 -6.60 -9.36
C ALA A 129 -13.37 -7.78 -10.09
N THR A 130 -12.63 -7.48 -11.15
CA THR A 130 -11.87 -8.49 -11.87
C THR A 130 -10.69 -8.98 -11.04
N ILE A 131 -10.60 -10.28 -10.87
CA ILE A 131 -9.48 -10.95 -10.22
C ILE A 131 -8.64 -11.64 -11.29
N PHE A 132 -7.37 -11.30 -11.34
CA PHE A 132 -6.40 -11.95 -12.22
C PHE A 132 -5.79 -13.19 -11.54
N PRO A 133 -5.15 -14.11 -12.31
CA PRO A 133 -4.41 -15.20 -11.72
C PRO A 133 -3.35 -14.72 -10.72
N HIS A 134 -3.08 -15.50 -9.69
CA HIS A 134 -2.07 -15.16 -8.70
C HIS A 134 -0.68 -14.97 -9.35
N ASN A 135 0.15 -14.10 -8.79
CA ASN A 135 1.45 -13.69 -9.35
C ASN A 135 2.38 -14.85 -9.71
N ILE A 136 2.33 -15.96 -8.97
CA ILE A 136 3.08 -17.18 -9.31
C ILE A 136 2.62 -17.75 -10.67
N GLY A 137 1.31 -17.80 -10.90
CA GLY A 137 0.74 -18.25 -12.18
C GLY A 137 1.04 -17.29 -13.31
N LEU A 138 0.94 -16.00 -13.06
CA LEU A 138 1.28 -14.95 -14.04
C LEU A 138 2.77 -15.04 -14.43
N GLY A 139 3.67 -15.16 -13.45
CA GLY A 139 5.10 -15.30 -13.70
C GLY A 139 5.45 -16.55 -14.52
N ALA A 140 4.74 -17.67 -14.31
CA ALA A 140 4.94 -18.91 -15.06
C ALA A 140 4.58 -18.78 -16.55
N THR A 141 3.83 -17.77 -16.96
CA THR A 141 3.51 -17.50 -18.38
C THR A 141 4.74 -17.05 -19.18
N ALA A 142 5.78 -16.52 -18.53
CA ALA A 142 6.94 -15.87 -19.14
C ALA A 142 6.57 -14.82 -20.21
N ASN A 143 5.39 -14.18 -20.07
CA ASN A 143 4.88 -13.20 -21.03
C ASN A 143 4.89 -11.80 -20.42
N GLU A 144 6.00 -11.09 -20.62
CA GLU A 144 6.20 -9.73 -20.07
C GLU A 144 5.12 -8.73 -20.50
N LYS A 145 4.63 -8.84 -21.74
CA LYS A 145 3.58 -7.94 -22.24
C LYS A 145 2.29 -8.15 -21.45
N LEU A 146 1.88 -9.40 -21.25
CA LEU A 146 0.70 -9.73 -20.46
C LEU A 146 0.81 -9.21 -19.02
N LEU A 147 1.99 -9.37 -18.41
CA LEU A 147 2.23 -8.89 -17.05
C LEU A 147 2.12 -7.37 -16.94
N LYS A 148 2.66 -6.63 -17.93
CA LYS A 148 2.52 -5.18 -17.98
C LYS A 148 1.07 -4.74 -18.18
N ASP A 149 0.35 -5.39 -19.09
CA ASP A 149 -1.05 -5.08 -19.37
C ASP A 149 -1.92 -5.30 -18.10
N ILE A 150 -1.70 -6.39 -17.37
CA ILE A 150 -2.39 -6.69 -16.11
C ILE A 150 -2.01 -5.66 -15.04
N GLY A 151 -0.72 -5.39 -14.84
CA GLY A 151 -0.28 -4.41 -13.84
C GLY A 151 -0.73 -2.97 -14.13
N SER A 152 -1.10 -2.66 -15.37
CA SER A 152 -1.70 -1.38 -15.73
C SER A 152 -3.21 -1.34 -15.51
N ALA A 153 -3.85 -2.51 -15.42
CA ALA A 153 -5.30 -2.64 -15.18
C ALA A 153 -5.64 -2.71 -13.69
N VAL A 154 -4.70 -3.18 -12.85
CA VAL A 154 -4.79 -3.22 -11.38
C VAL A 154 -4.44 -1.87 -10.78
#